data_4ff11411bbad905e368ecb1d2c49e2db
#
_entry.id   4ff11411bbad905e368ecb1d2c49e2db
#
_cell.length_a   1.000
_cell.length_b   1.000
_cell.length_c   1.000
_cell.angle_alpha   90.00
_cell.angle_beta   90.00
_cell.angle_gamma   90.00
#
_symmetry.space_group_name_H-M   'P 1'
#
loop_
_entity.id
_entity.type
_entity.pdbx_description
1 polymer ?
#
loop_
_entity_poly.entity_id
_entity_poly.type
_entity_poly.pdbx_seq_one_letter_code
_entity_poly.pdbx_strand_id
1 'polypeptide(L)'
;MNSQQDSPRRRRAAATPAVTDSDGAPFRRLRTGRRRAEPTAPFDQHRPAPEAPEEASEGDLATPVVEPSPTPVAASAHASATVEETDEAEPELGHDDETHVAEAAHEEPNTIFGPSDADEHADEPFDEAHDYTLNHPPELAAALAQRKKRRRRRNIIMVSVFTIFVLALTAAGLFINGLLNTEPADFEGPGEGEVTFVVAQGWGPNRVGDELVSQGIVASREAFLQALSSADSENKEVHPGEYPLQTKLPARDAADVLLGVGSAPVAYLAINQNARLPAALEAIAEATGIELPELQELATAPETFGLDSSYENIEGFLHPGEYRFPVDSSAEEVLQMLVDATRDKLAAAGASDPDDAYRALTIASILQGEARTDDYAVVAGAIENRLKPDNRETGGLLQVDSSVIYGLDRYTLEFTAEEKADESNPYNTYQHAGLPPTPIGSPGDAAIEAAVNPDENDYYYWVTVNIATGETKFAESYSEHRRNQQEYRDYCAANPGVCG
;
A
#
# COMPACT_ATOMS: atom_id res chain seq x y z
N MET A 1 -14.53 -51.81 50.49
CA MET A 1 -14.47 -51.65 51.95
C MET A 1 -14.55 -50.14 52.22
N ASN A 2 -15.62 -49.79 52.89
CA ASN A 2 -15.97 -48.55 53.62
C ASN A 2 -15.96 -47.25 52.76
N SER A 3 -17.11 -46.72 52.47
CA SER A 3 -18.24 -46.16 53.31
C SER A 3 -17.91 -44.82 53.94
N GLN A 4 -18.63 -43.83 53.57
CA GLN A 4 -19.51 -42.85 54.29
C GLN A 4 -19.37 -41.47 53.64
N GLN A 5 -20.38 -40.97 52.99
CA GLN A 5 -21.54 -40.21 53.49
C GLN A 5 -21.11 -39.02 54.36
N ASP A 6 -21.28 -37.77 53.85
CA ASP A 6 -22.17 -36.82 54.54
C ASP A 6 -22.52 -35.58 53.70
N SER A 7 -23.77 -35.23 53.63
CA SER A 7 -24.42 -33.98 53.19
C SER A 7 -24.76 -33.12 54.42
N PRO A 8 -25.41 -31.96 54.30
CA PRO A 8 -25.13 -30.66 53.69
C PRO A 8 -25.15 -29.52 54.75
N ARG A 9 -24.53 -28.40 54.48
CA ARG A 9 -24.74 -27.19 55.32
C ARG A 9 -25.14 -25.96 54.46
N ARG A 10 -26.41 -25.57 54.71
CA ARG A 10 -26.98 -24.24 54.40
C ARG A 10 -26.12 -23.13 55.05
N ARG A 11 -25.84 -22.05 54.30
CA ARG A 11 -25.54 -20.72 54.85
C ARG A 11 -26.35 -19.67 54.08
N ARG A 12 -27.23 -19.16 54.70
CA ARG A 12 -27.76 -17.83 55.09
C ARG A 12 -27.27 -16.69 54.16
N ALA A 13 -28.27 -16.00 53.60
CA ALA A 13 -28.24 -14.68 53.01
C ALA A 13 -27.71 -13.65 53.99
N ALA A 14 -26.80 -12.78 53.49
CA ALA A 14 -26.40 -11.54 54.13
C ALA A 14 -27.08 -10.37 53.47
N ALA A 15 -27.73 -9.54 54.29
CA ALA A 15 -28.47 -8.36 53.90
C ALA A 15 -27.55 -7.21 53.52
N THR A 16 -27.95 -6.46 52.51
CA THR A 16 -27.39 -5.19 52.11
C THR A 16 -27.94 -4.06 53.01
N PRO A 17 -27.14 -3.08 53.46
CA PRO A 17 -27.69 -1.94 54.21
C PRO A 17 -28.28 -0.89 53.30
N ALA A 18 -29.41 -0.35 53.70
CA ALA A 18 -30.13 0.77 53.08
C ALA A 18 -29.34 2.07 53.31
N VAL A 19 -29.19 2.87 52.23
CA VAL A 19 -28.77 4.29 52.31
C VAL A 19 -30.06 5.10 52.45
N THR A 20 -30.13 5.87 53.51
CA THR A 20 -31.22 6.82 53.80
C THR A 20 -30.98 8.13 53.08
N ASP A 21 -31.92 8.57 52.27
CA ASP A 21 -32.05 9.92 51.77
C ASP A 21 -32.82 10.78 52.81
N SER A 22 -32.19 11.84 53.22
CA SER A 22 -32.83 12.91 53.98
C SER A 22 -33.14 14.04 53.02
N ASP A 23 -34.46 14.23 52.70
CA ASP A 23 -35.14 15.52 52.75
C ASP A 23 -36.62 15.37 52.27
N GLY A 24 -37.51 15.70 53.17
CA GLY A 24 -38.92 15.55 53.00
C GLY A 24 -39.60 16.70 52.24
N ALA A 25 -40.45 16.34 51.29
CA ALA A 25 -41.64 17.12 50.91
C ALA A 25 -42.66 16.20 50.23
N PRO A 26 -44.00 16.33 50.48
CA PRO A 26 -45.00 15.36 50.07
C PRO A 26 -45.52 15.60 48.66
N PHE A 27 -45.44 14.61 47.78
CA PHE A 27 -46.09 14.63 46.47
C PHE A 27 -47.60 14.32 46.61
N ARG A 28 -48.43 15.26 46.18
CA ARG A 28 -49.89 15.20 46.05
C ARG A 28 -50.28 14.17 44.96
N ARG A 29 -51.04 13.15 45.31
CA ARG A 29 -51.68 12.23 44.39
C ARG A 29 -52.75 12.97 43.55
N LEU A 30 -52.58 12.98 42.24
CA LEU A 30 -53.65 13.32 41.30
C LEU A 30 -54.43 12.06 40.92
N ARG A 31 -55.75 12.17 41.09
CA ARG A 31 -56.79 11.15 40.89
C ARG A 31 -56.98 10.88 39.41
N THR A 32 -56.86 9.62 38.97
CA THR A 32 -57.29 9.13 37.66
C THR A 32 -58.82 9.16 37.55
N GLY A 33 -59.36 10.04 36.73
CA GLY A 33 -60.73 10.04 36.31
C GLY A 33 -60.95 9.14 35.09
N ARG A 34 -61.64 8.04 35.23
CA ARG A 34 -62.24 7.23 34.16
C ARG A 34 -63.18 8.11 33.35
N ARG A 35 -62.97 8.35 32.07
CA ARG A 35 -63.99 8.76 31.12
C ARG A 35 -64.48 7.54 30.32
N ARG A 36 -65.80 7.39 30.29
CA ARG A 36 -66.63 6.38 29.67
C ARG A 36 -66.59 6.60 28.15
N ALA A 37 -66.43 5.54 27.37
CA ALA A 37 -66.56 5.53 25.93
C ALA A 37 -67.99 5.72 25.50
N GLU A 38 -68.24 6.62 24.56
CA GLU A 38 -69.51 6.71 23.80
C GLU A 38 -69.32 6.10 22.40
N PRO A 39 -70.35 5.54 21.78
CA PRO A 39 -70.22 4.71 20.57
C PRO A 39 -70.17 5.54 19.30
N THR A 40 -69.31 5.11 18.42
CA THR A 40 -69.08 5.65 17.03
C THR A 40 -70.30 5.40 16.15
N ALA A 41 -70.81 6.46 15.51
CA ALA A 41 -71.82 6.40 14.45
C ALA A 41 -71.16 5.95 13.09
N PRO A 42 -71.91 5.37 12.15
CA PRO A 42 -71.37 4.78 10.92
C PRO A 42 -70.98 5.81 9.89
N PHE A 43 -69.92 5.51 9.22
CA PHE A 43 -69.28 6.28 8.12
C PHE A 43 -70.21 6.29 6.89
N ASP A 44 -70.64 7.47 6.47
CA ASP A 44 -71.47 7.68 5.28
C ASP A 44 -70.56 7.75 4.04
N GLN A 45 -70.79 6.78 3.12
CA GLN A 45 -70.14 6.69 1.83
C GLN A 45 -70.86 7.57 0.81
N HIS A 46 -70.61 8.87 0.76
CA HIS A 46 -70.89 9.68 -0.43
C HIS A 46 -70.28 11.10 -0.28
N ARG A 47 -69.08 11.23 -0.75
CA ARG A 47 -68.50 12.55 -1.09
C ARG A 47 -67.89 12.48 -2.48
N PRO A 48 -68.33 13.26 -3.47
CA PRO A 48 -67.74 13.23 -4.80
C PRO A 48 -66.32 13.83 -4.80
N ALA A 49 -65.46 13.28 -5.67
CA ALA A 49 -64.12 13.74 -5.92
C ALA A 49 -64.10 15.20 -6.42
N PRO A 50 -63.12 15.99 -6.06
CA PRO A 50 -62.94 17.32 -6.67
C PRO A 50 -62.56 17.19 -8.15
N GLU A 51 -63.25 17.97 -8.98
CA GLU A 51 -63.05 18.12 -10.43
C GLU A 51 -61.64 18.58 -10.71
N ALA A 52 -61.02 18.01 -11.75
CA ALA A 52 -59.79 18.42 -12.37
C ALA A 52 -59.96 19.80 -13.01
N PRO A 53 -58.98 20.70 -12.94
CA PRO A 53 -58.99 21.93 -13.71
C PRO A 53 -58.68 21.63 -15.21
N GLU A 54 -59.43 22.35 -16.05
CA GLU A 54 -59.43 22.33 -17.51
C GLU A 54 -58.03 22.53 -18.13
N GLU A 55 -57.85 21.85 -19.26
CA GLU A 55 -56.73 21.97 -20.19
C GLU A 55 -56.47 23.43 -20.59
N ALA A 56 -55.27 23.91 -20.36
CA ALA A 56 -54.71 25.10 -20.98
C ALA A 56 -53.62 24.68 -21.97
N SER A 57 -53.93 24.99 -23.20
CA SER A 57 -53.19 24.97 -24.47
C SER A 57 -51.67 24.81 -24.49
N GLU A 58 -51.27 24.00 -25.45
CA GLU A 58 -49.95 23.85 -26.09
C GLU A 58 -49.08 25.12 -26.10
N GLY A 59 -47.88 24.96 -25.60
CA GLY A 59 -46.79 25.92 -25.77
C GLY A 59 -45.57 25.51 -24.97
N ASP A 60 -44.51 25.09 -25.67
CA ASP A 60 -43.15 24.83 -25.24
C ASP A 60 -42.90 23.50 -24.53
N LEU A 61 -42.52 22.52 -25.34
CA LEU A 61 -41.70 21.38 -24.98
C LEU A 61 -40.26 21.86 -24.55
N ALA A 62 -40.13 22.30 -23.31
CA ALA A 62 -38.83 22.37 -22.65
C ALA A 62 -38.54 20.96 -22.09
N THR A 63 -37.62 20.25 -22.72
CA THR A 63 -37.00 19.05 -22.14
C THR A 63 -36.58 19.33 -20.72
N PRO A 64 -36.87 18.45 -19.74
CA PRO A 64 -36.34 18.60 -18.40
C PRO A 64 -34.83 18.48 -18.48
N VAL A 65 -34.13 19.57 -18.20
CA VAL A 65 -32.68 19.56 -17.96
C VAL A 65 -32.47 18.70 -16.74
N VAL A 66 -31.85 17.54 -16.93
CA VAL A 66 -31.34 16.70 -15.86
C VAL A 66 -30.34 17.55 -15.10
N GLU A 67 -30.66 17.94 -13.87
CA GLU A 67 -29.73 18.66 -13.00
C GLU A 67 -28.57 17.73 -12.67
N PRO A 68 -27.30 18.09 -12.97
CA PRO A 68 -26.17 17.30 -12.52
C PRO A 68 -26.06 17.38 -11.00
N SER A 69 -26.18 16.25 -10.33
CA SER A 69 -25.80 16.14 -8.92
C SER A 69 -24.31 16.41 -8.76
N PRO A 70 -23.86 16.93 -7.62
CA PRO A 70 -22.46 17.23 -7.41
C PRO A 70 -21.61 15.98 -7.56
N THR A 71 -20.60 16.07 -8.39
CA THR A 71 -19.62 15.04 -8.65
C THR A 71 -18.86 14.69 -7.39
N PRO A 72 -18.68 13.41 -7.00
CA PRO A 72 -17.72 13.05 -5.97
C PRO A 72 -16.32 13.42 -6.46
N VAL A 73 -15.63 14.26 -5.71
CA VAL A 73 -14.27 14.64 -6.03
C VAL A 73 -13.36 13.49 -5.64
N ALA A 74 -12.95 12.69 -6.61
CA ALA A 74 -11.84 11.76 -6.44
C ALA A 74 -10.59 12.60 -6.14
N ALA A 75 -10.15 12.60 -4.90
CA ALA A 75 -8.90 13.21 -4.49
C ALA A 75 -7.73 12.34 -4.96
N SER A 76 -7.35 12.49 -6.23
CA SER A 76 -6.08 11.99 -6.75
C SER A 76 -5.15 13.19 -6.92
N ALA A 77 -4.48 13.57 -5.85
CA ALA A 77 -3.40 14.55 -5.89
C ALA A 77 -2.12 13.87 -6.38
N HIS A 78 -1.95 13.75 -7.70
CA HIS A 78 -0.64 13.62 -8.27
C HIS A 78 -0.07 15.03 -8.49
N ALA A 79 0.79 15.44 -7.56
CA ALA A 79 1.67 16.59 -7.75
C ALA A 79 2.72 16.22 -8.82
N SER A 80 2.44 16.55 -10.07
CA SER A 80 3.47 16.64 -11.09
C SER A 80 4.19 17.98 -10.93
N ALA A 81 5.42 17.92 -10.44
CA ALA A 81 6.35 19.03 -10.48
C ALA A 81 6.66 19.35 -11.95
N THR A 82 6.15 20.46 -12.44
CA THR A 82 6.59 21.08 -13.69
C THR A 82 7.99 21.63 -13.49
N VAL A 83 8.95 21.03 -14.17
CA VAL A 83 10.28 21.62 -14.41
C VAL A 83 10.06 22.76 -15.42
N GLU A 84 10.36 23.96 -15.03
CA GLU A 84 10.52 25.12 -15.94
C GLU A 84 11.69 24.85 -16.89
N GLU A 85 11.37 24.72 -18.16
CA GLU A 85 12.30 24.69 -19.27
C GLU A 85 12.62 26.14 -19.65
N THR A 86 13.81 26.59 -19.27
CA THR A 86 14.35 27.86 -19.77
C THR A 86 14.98 27.63 -21.14
N ASP A 87 14.38 28.29 -22.10
CA ASP A 87 14.81 28.53 -23.47
C ASP A 87 16.14 29.31 -23.48
N GLU A 88 17.25 28.73 -23.99
CA GLU A 88 18.40 29.47 -24.47
C GLU A 88 18.95 28.84 -25.77
N ALA A 89 19.02 29.70 -26.77
CA ALA A 89 19.31 29.62 -28.15
C ALA A 89 20.52 28.77 -28.57
N GLU A 90 20.32 28.15 -29.75
CA GLU A 90 21.39 27.68 -30.67
C GLU A 90 22.41 28.76 -31.02
N PRO A 91 23.62 28.33 -31.43
CA PRO A 91 23.95 28.59 -32.83
C PRO A 91 24.48 27.38 -33.60
N GLU A 92 23.99 27.32 -34.84
CA GLU A 92 24.48 26.49 -35.93
C GLU A 92 25.94 26.76 -36.29
N LEU A 93 26.65 25.69 -36.72
CA LEU A 93 27.70 25.61 -37.73
C LEU A 93 28.04 24.12 -37.89
N GLY A 94 27.74 23.43 -38.94
CA GLY A 94 28.15 23.63 -40.31
C GLY A 94 29.14 22.56 -40.73
N HIS A 95 28.71 21.65 -41.57
CA HIS A 95 29.40 20.98 -42.68
C HIS A 95 30.32 19.76 -42.46
N ASP A 96 29.88 18.72 -43.17
CA ASP A 96 30.59 17.79 -44.08
C ASP A 96 31.54 16.75 -43.44
N ASP A 97 31.49 15.48 -43.70
CA ASP A 97 31.53 14.78 -44.96
C ASP A 97 31.53 13.25 -44.71
N GLU A 98 30.82 12.59 -45.55
CA GLU A 98 30.98 11.25 -46.12
C GLU A 98 31.83 10.13 -45.46
N THR A 99 31.11 9.02 -45.38
CA THR A 99 31.48 7.68 -45.87
C THR A 99 32.64 6.92 -45.23
N HIS A 100 32.40 5.78 -44.72
CA HIS A 100 32.60 4.47 -45.34
C HIS A 100 32.33 3.31 -44.36
N VAL A 101 31.49 2.44 -44.83
CA VAL A 101 31.35 1.05 -44.42
C VAL A 101 32.71 0.35 -44.65
N ALA A 102 33.24 -0.35 -43.65
CA ALA A 102 34.18 -1.43 -43.86
C ALA A 102 33.97 -2.51 -42.79
N GLU A 103 33.39 -3.54 -43.21
CA GLU A 103 33.49 -4.93 -42.76
C GLU A 103 34.95 -5.40 -42.87
N ALA A 104 35.53 -5.92 -41.80
CA ALA A 104 36.77 -6.71 -41.79
C ALA A 104 36.71 -7.60 -40.54
N ALA A 105 36.35 -8.85 -40.65
CA ALA A 105 37.18 -9.96 -41.05
C ALA A 105 38.32 -10.25 -40.06
N HIS A 106 38.13 -11.37 -39.39
CA HIS A 106 39.12 -12.13 -38.63
C HIS A 106 40.43 -12.34 -39.41
N GLU A 107 41.54 -11.99 -38.82
CA GLU A 107 42.84 -12.57 -39.20
C GLU A 107 43.56 -13.06 -37.94
N GLU A 108 43.70 -14.37 -37.87
CA GLU A 108 44.66 -15.10 -37.05
C GLU A 108 46.08 -14.89 -37.60
N PRO A 109 47.13 -14.72 -36.78
CA PRO A 109 48.49 -14.81 -37.27
C PRO A 109 48.93 -16.26 -37.33
N ASN A 110 49.25 -16.60 -38.53
CA ASN A 110 49.83 -17.81 -39.08
C ASN A 110 51.15 -18.20 -38.40
N THR A 111 51.20 -19.34 -37.80
CA THR A 111 52.42 -20.03 -37.40
C THR A 111 52.99 -20.74 -38.62
N ILE A 112 54.14 -20.27 -39.07
CA ILE A 112 54.98 -20.98 -40.01
C ILE A 112 56.27 -21.39 -39.27
N PHE A 113 56.37 -22.66 -38.96
CA PHE A 113 57.57 -23.49 -39.06
C PHE A 113 57.13 -24.94 -38.90
N GLY A 114 57.07 -25.61 -40.03
CA GLY A 114 56.89 -27.06 -40.15
C GLY A 114 58.18 -27.82 -39.85
N PRO A 115 58.08 -29.10 -39.60
CA PRO A 115 59.20 -29.93 -39.28
C PRO A 115 59.97 -30.30 -40.54
N SER A 116 61.28 -30.26 -40.44
CA SER A 116 62.17 -30.89 -41.39
C SER A 116 62.71 -32.17 -40.79
N ASP A 117 62.43 -33.25 -41.48
CA ASP A 117 62.82 -34.59 -41.26
C ASP A 117 64.33 -34.83 -41.44
N ALA A 118 64.75 -35.95 -40.86
CA ALA A 118 65.89 -36.75 -41.17
C ALA A 118 67.24 -36.23 -40.63
N ASP A 119 68.07 -36.96 -40.02
CA ASP A 119 68.44 -38.34 -40.21
C ASP A 119 69.14 -38.88 -38.96
N GLU A 120 68.88 -40.09 -38.73
CA GLU A 120 69.56 -41.07 -37.95
C GLU A 120 71.02 -41.23 -38.42
N HIS A 121 72.02 -40.99 -37.56
CA HIS A 121 73.27 -41.75 -37.62
C HIS A 121 73.87 -41.95 -36.22
N ALA A 122 74.15 -43.15 -36.01
CA ALA A 122 74.63 -43.89 -34.89
C ALA A 122 76.05 -43.48 -34.45
N ASP A 123 76.27 -43.75 -33.16
CA ASP A 123 77.41 -44.28 -32.49
C ASP A 123 78.84 -43.99 -33.05
N GLU A 124 79.61 -43.41 -32.20
CA GLU A 124 80.90 -43.96 -31.71
C GLU A 124 81.48 -43.06 -30.62
N PRO A 125 82.08 -43.63 -29.60
CA PRO A 125 82.75 -42.87 -28.54
C PRO A 125 84.17 -42.52 -28.94
N PHE A 126 84.49 -41.28 -29.06
CA PHE A 126 85.89 -40.86 -29.11
C PHE A 126 86.40 -40.51 -27.72
N ASP A 127 86.99 -41.52 -27.17
CA ASP A 127 87.90 -41.49 -26.06
C ASP A 127 89.30 -41.16 -26.66
N GLU A 128 89.75 -39.94 -26.63
CA GLU A 128 91.14 -39.56 -26.73
C GLU A 128 91.41 -38.36 -25.84
N ALA A 129 91.89 -38.72 -24.67
CA ALA A 129 92.58 -37.81 -23.80
C ALA A 129 93.96 -37.48 -24.44
N HIS A 130 93.96 -36.46 -25.24
CA HIS A 130 95.25 -35.88 -25.62
C HIS A 130 95.61 -34.79 -24.62
N ASP A 131 96.57 -35.19 -23.79
CA ASP A 131 97.37 -34.39 -22.90
C ASP A 131 98.13 -33.32 -23.71
N TYR A 132 97.61 -32.11 -23.79
CA TYR A 132 98.43 -30.87 -24.21
C TYR A 132 98.83 -30.14 -22.97
N THR A 133 99.79 -30.71 -22.27
CA THR A 133 100.67 -29.92 -21.38
C THR A 133 101.70 -29.15 -22.22
N LEU A 134 101.27 -28.06 -22.84
CA LEU A 134 102.16 -27.06 -23.40
C LEU A 134 102.10 -25.80 -22.56
N ASN A 135 103.30 -25.58 -21.94
CA ASN A 135 103.79 -24.36 -21.34
C ASN A 135 103.00 -23.09 -21.70
N HIS A 136 102.05 -22.74 -20.92
CA HIS A 136 101.54 -21.35 -20.86
C HIS A 136 102.26 -20.61 -19.72
N PRO A 137 102.74 -19.39 -19.93
CA PRO A 137 103.35 -18.61 -18.84
C PRO A 137 102.39 -18.43 -17.71
N PRO A 138 102.82 -18.49 -16.45
CA PRO A 138 101.93 -18.46 -15.25
C PRO A 138 101.06 -17.22 -15.17
N GLU A 139 101.43 -16.16 -15.90
CA GLU A 139 100.63 -14.89 -15.97
C GLU A 139 99.30 -15.06 -16.69
N LEU A 140 99.21 -15.92 -17.74
CA LEU A 140 97.96 -16.11 -18.48
C LEU A 140 96.91 -16.91 -17.68
N ALA A 141 97.38 -17.90 -16.93
CA ALA A 141 96.52 -18.71 -16.04
C ALA A 141 95.99 -17.85 -14.92
N ALA A 142 96.77 -16.98 -14.36
CA ALA A 142 96.32 -16.03 -13.32
C ALA A 142 95.32 -15.02 -13.86
N ALA A 143 95.48 -14.54 -15.10
CA ALA A 143 94.52 -13.61 -15.74
C ALA A 143 93.20 -14.23 -16.09
N LEU A 144 93.17 -15.52 -16.53
CA LEU A 144 91.94 -16.30 -16.77
C LEU A 144 91.25 -16.62 -15.48
N ALA A 145 91.96 -17.01 -14.42
CA ALA A 145 91.40 -17.24 -13.12
C ALA A 145 90.76 -15.96 -12.49
N GLN A 146 91.35 -14.81 -12.67
CA GLN A 146 90.83 -13.53 -12.22
C GLN A 146 89.59 -13.12 -13.04
N ARG A 147 89.51 -13.40 -14.34
CA ARG A 147 88.30 -13.15 -15.18
C ARG A 147 87.19 -14.07 -14.78
N LYS A 148 87.46 -15.35 -14.50
CA LYS A 148 86.45 -16.31 -14.02
C LYS A 148 85.89 -15.90 -12.63
N LYS A 149 86.79 -15.42 -11.73
CA LYS A 149 86.38 -14.93 -10.40
C LYS A 149 85.58 -13.64 -10.47
N ARG A 150 85.91 -12.73 -11.38
CA ARG A 150 85.10 -11.49 -11.63
C ARG A 150 83.78 -11.79 -12.27
N ARG A 151 83.69 -12.71 -13.24
CA ARG A 151 82.42 -13.14 -13.85
C ARG A 151 81.51 -13.82 -12.79
N ARG A 152 82.06 -14.70 -11.96
CA ARG A 152 81.30 -15.35 -10.87
C ARG A 152 80.83 -14.33 -9.85
N ARG A 153 81.67 -13.38 -9.43
CA ARG A 153 81.21 -12.31 -8.51
C ARG A 153 80.13 -11.44 -9.13
N ARG A 154 80.24 -11.06 -10.40
CA ARG A 154 79.22 -10.26 -11.11
C ARG A 154 77.95 -11.01 -11.27
N ASN A 155 78.02 -12.29 -11.60
CA ASN A 155 76.80 -13.11 -11.68
C ASN A 155 76.13 -13.29 -10.29
N ILE A 156 76.91 -13.48 -9.26
CA ILE A 156 76.34 -13.57 -7.87
C ILE A 156 75.71 -12.21 -7.51
N ILE A 157 76.33 -11.11 -7.77
CA ILE A 157 75.74 -9.79 -7.50
C ILE A 157 74.47 -9.57 -8.33
N MET A 158 74.49 -9.92 -9.65
CA MET A 158 73.30 -9.79 -10.49
C MET A 158 72.15 -10.69 -10.01
N VAL A 159 72.44 -11.93 -9.65
CA VAL A 159 71.42 -12.84 -9.08
C VAL A 159 70.90 -12.31 -7.77
N SER A 160 71.79 -11.82 -6.88
CA SER A 160 71.35 -11.25 -5.58
C SER A 160 70.47 -10.00 -5.77
N VAL A 161 70.87 -9.10 -6.68
CA VAL A 161 70.09 -7.90 -6.98
C VAL A 161 68.73 -8.27 -7.59
N PHE A 162 68.70 -9.23 -8.51
CA PHE A 162 67.46 -9.74 -9.09
C PHE A 162 66.56 -10.41 -8.04
N THR A 163 67.11 -11.22 -7.14
CA THR A 163 66.36 -11.86 -6.04
C THR A 163 65.79 -10.82 -5.08
N ILE A 164 66.58 -9.79 -4.71
CA ILE A 164 66.11 -8.69 -3.87
C ILE A 164 64.97 -7.91 -4.54
N PHE A 165 65.13 -7.66 -5.87
CA PHE A 165 64.10 -6.97 -6.64
C PHE A 165 62.79 -7.78 -6.71
N VAL A 166 62.85 -9.08 -6.97
CA VAL A 166 61.69 -9.96 -6.98
C VAL A 166 61.02 -10.01 -5.58
N LEU A 167 61.84 -10.11 -4.50
CA LEU A 167 61.33 -10.07 -3.14
C LEU A 167 60.65 -8.73 -2.77
N ALA A 168 61.22 -7.61 -3.27
CA ALA A 168 60.63 -6.30 -3.07
C ALA A 168 59.31 -6.15 -3.83
N LEU A 169 59.22 -6.66 -5.08
CA LEU A 169 57.98 -6.67 -5.83
C LEU A 169 56.88 -7.57 -5.19
N THR A 170 57.26 -8.76 -4.69
CA THR A 170 56.33 -9.62 -3.97
C THR A 170 55.86 -9.01 -2.67
N ALA A 171 56.75 -8.39 -1.89
CA ALA A 171 56.39 -7.67 -0.67
C ALA A 171 55.48 -6.48 -0.95
N ALA A 172 55.78 -5.69 -2.02
CA ALA A 172 54.93 -4.60 -2.47
C ALA A 172 53.56 -5.10 -2.94
N GLY A 173 53.48 -6.23 -3.67
CA GLY A 173 52.27 -6.86 -4.11
C GLY A 173 51.41 -7.35 -2.93
N LEU A 174 52.02 -8.02 -1.94
CA LEU A 174 51.34 -8.44 -0.71
C LEU A 174 50.87 -7.26 0.15
N PHE A 175 51.66 -6.20 0.23
CA PHE A 175 51.31 -4.97 0.94
C PHE A 175 50.12 -4.25 0.26
N ILE A 176 50.14 -4.12 -1.05
CA ILE A 176 49.04 -3.54 -1.82
C ILE A 176 47.80 -4.41 -1.73
N ASN A 177 47.92 -5.73 -1.83
CA ASN A 177 46.81 -6.66 -1.64
C ASN A 177 46.21 -6.57 -0.23
N GLY A 178 47.02 -6.41 0.83
CA GLY A 178 46.56 -6.18 2.18
C GLY A 178 45.89 -4.82 2.40
N LEU A 179 46.25 -3.78 1.62
CA LEU A 179 45.58 -2.47 1.66
C LEU A 179 44.26 -2.46 0.88
N LEU A 180 44.15 -3.25 -0.19
CA LEU A 180 42.97 -3.30 -1.05
C LEU A 180 41.90 -4.31 -0.55
N ASN A 181 42.27 -5.27 0.27
CA ASN A 181 41.40 -6.31 0.83
C ASN A 181 41.20 -6.13 2.34
N THR A 182 41.04 -4.90 2.83
CA THR A 182 40.50 -4.67 4.16
C THR A 182 39.01 -5.00 4.09
N GLU A 183 38.57 -6.08 4.73
CA GLU A 183 37.16 -6.36 4.92
C GLU A 183 36.52 -5.18 5.63
N PRO A 184 35.34 -4.70 5.17
CA PRO A 184 34.62 -3.63 5.87
C PRO A 184 34.36 -4.01 7.32
N ALA A 185 34.38 -3.03 8.24
CA ALA A 185 34.05 -3.27 9.63
C ALA A 185 32.62 -3.83 9.72
N ASP A 186 32.45 -4.95 10.41
CA ASP A 186 31.18 -5.60 10.66
C ASP A 186 31.07 -6.04 12.13
N PHE A 187 29.85 -6.25 12.63
CA PHE A 187 29.63 -6.82 13.94
C PHE A 187 29.67 -8.37 13.87
N GLU A 188 30.15 -9.00 14.93
CA GLU A 188 30.23 -10.47 15.00
C GLU A 188 28.90 -11.13 15.45
N GLY A 189 27.85 -10.31 15.78
CA GLY A 189 26.54 -10.77 16.21
C GLY A 189 26.50 -11.37 17.62
N PRO A 190 25.36 -11.84 18.09
CA PRO A 190 24.06 -12.06 17.43
C PRO A 190 23.09 -10.86 17.42
N GLY A 191 23.49 -9.64 17.72
CA GLY A 191 22.65 -8.47 17.86
C GLY A 191 22.15 -8.25 19.30
N GLU A 192 21.75 -7.03 19.62
CA GLU A 192 21.30 -6.61 20.96
C GLU A 192 20.01 -5.79 20.86
N GLY A 193 19.02 -6.13 21.69
CA GLY A 193 17.74 -5.42 21.78
C GLY A 193 16.91 -5.55 20.48
N GLU A 194 15.72 -4.96 20.51
CA GLU A 194 14.84 -4.89 19.33
C GLU A 194 14.70 -3.42 18.90
N VAL A 195 14.73 -3.18 17.59
CA VAL A 195 14.52 -1.86 16.97
C VAL A 195 13.68 -2.03 15.70
N THR A 196 12.66 -1.19 15.56
CA THR A 196 11.91 -1.13 14.29
C THR A 196 12.63 -0.18 13.35
N PHE A 197 13.13 -0.71 12.24
CA PHE A 197 13.80 0.05 11.20
C PHE A 197 12.81 0.36 10.07
N VAL A 198 12.64 1.65 9.74
CA VAL A 198 11.68 2.10 8.72
C VAL A 198 12.42 2.46 7.44
N VAL A 199 12.09 1.79 6.33
CA VAL A 199 12.54 2.13 5.00
C VAL A 199 11.47 2.98 4.32
N ALA A 200 11.77 4.26 4.07
CA ALA A 200 10.82 5.14 3.40
C ALA A 200 10.83 4.94 1.87
N GLN A 201 9.69 5.27 1.24
CA GLN A 201 9.56 5.18 -0.22
C GLN A 201 10.64 6.01 -0.94
N GLY A 202 11.26 5.41 -1.95
CA GLY A 202 12.33 6.04 -2.75
C GLY A 202 13.73 6.01 -2.12
N TRP A 203 13.92 5.29 -0.99
CA TRP A 203 15.25 5.07 -0.46
C TRP A 203 16.00 4.02 -1.30
N GLY A 204 17.18 4.40 -1.79
CA GLY A 204 18.10 3.45 -2.43
C GLY A 204 19.03 2.78 -1.41
N PRO A 205 19.73 1.70 -1.81
CA PRO A 205 20.56 0.89 -0.92
C PRO A 205 21.60 1.67 -0.12
N ASN A 206 22.20 2.72 -0.71
CA ASN A 206 23.17 3.57 -0.02
C ASN A 206 22.53 4.30 1.17
N ARG A 207 21.33 4.85 0.99
CA ARG A 207 20.62 5.57 2.04
C ARG A 207 20.16 4.64 3.15
N VAL A 208 19.69 3.45 2.77
CA VAL A 208 19.33 2.40 3.75
C VAL A 208 20.56 2.04 4.59
N GLY A 209 21.72 1.81 3.96
CA GLY A 209 22.96 1.50 4.67
C GLY A 209 23.42 2.63 5.60
N ASP A 210 23.33 3.89 5.16
CA ASP A 210 23.69 5.05 6.01
C ASP A 210 22.77 5.12 7.25
N GLU A 211 21.46 4.86 7.08
CA GLU A 211 20.51 4.89 8.17
C GLU A 211 20.68 3.72 9.13
N LEU A 212 20.96 2.51 8.62
CA LEU A 212 21.31 1.34 9.47
C LEU A 212 22.51 1.62 10.38
N VAL A 213 23.53 2.28 9.83
CA VAL A 213 24.72 2.70 10.62
C VAL A 213 24.35 3.76 11.65
N SER A 214 23.52 4.76 11.25
CA SER A 214 23.15 5.86 12.16
C SER A 214 22.37 5.37 13.37
N GLN A 215 21.60 4.29 13.22
CA GLN A 215 20.84 3.64 14.28
C GLN A 215 21.65 2.55 15.02
N GLY A 216 22.90 2.32 14.63
CA GLY A 216 23.78 1.32 15.26
C GLY A 216 23.37 -0.12 15.00
N ILE A 217 22.59 -0.36 13.93
CA ILE A 217 22.14 -1.70 13.53
C ILE A 217 23.28 -2.47 12.88
N VAL A 218 24.00 -1.86 11.92
CA VAL A 218 25.20 -2.43 11.30
C VAL A 218 26.45 -1.58 11.57
N ALA A 219 27.63 -2.17 11.46
CA ALA A 219 28.88 -1.48 11.76
C ALA A 219 29.33 -0.54 10.65
N SER A 220 29.06 -0.89 9.38
CA SER A 220 29.42 -0.06 8.24
C SER A 220 28.44 -0.24 7.08
N ARG A 221 28.25 0.84 6.29
CA ARG A 221 27.46 0.80 5.07
C ARG A 221 28.08 -0.15 4.03
N GLU A 222 29.40 -0.16 3.95
CA GLU A 222 30.15 -0.98 3.00
C GLU A 222 29.90 -2.48 3.25
N ALA A 223 29.89 -2.92 4.53
CA ALA A 223 29.55 -4.29 4.91
C ALA A 223 28.10 -4.63 4.50
N PHE A 224 27.16 -3.72 4.75
CA PHE A 224 25.77 -3.90 4.33
C PHE A 224 25.61 -4.03 2.80
N LEU A 225 26.25 -3.13 2.03
CA LEU A 225 26.16 -3.19 0.57
C LEU A 225 26.83 -4.46 0.00
N GLN A 226 27.91 -4.92 0.61
CA GLN A 226 28.53 -6.19 0.25
C GLN A 226 27.63 -7.37 0.58
N ALA A 227 27.03 -7.38 1.76
CA ALA A 227 26.05 -8.39 2.19
C ALA A 227 24.84 -8.41 1.24
N LEU A 228 24.26 -7.25 0.93
CA LEU A 228 23.14 -7.09 -0.01
C LEU A 228 23.46 -7.66 -1.40
N SER A 229 24.70 -7.38 -1.91
CA SER A 229 25.11 -7.87 -3.22
C SER A 229 25.36 -9.38 -3.26
N SER A 230 25.72 -9.98 -2.14
CA SER A 230 26.06 -11.39 -1.98
C SER A 230 24.90 -12.25 -1.42
N ALA A 231 23.78 -11.63 -1.06
CA ALA A 231 22.61 -12.34 -0.55
C ALA A 231 22.06 -13.32 -1.59
N ASP A 232 21.62 -14.49 -1.12
CA ASP A 232 20.99 -15.52 -1.93
C ASP A 232 19.48 -15.22 -2.05
N SER A 233 19.17 -14.16 -2.79
CA SER A 233 17.81 -13.70 -3.07
C SER A 233 17.65 -13.43 -4.56
N GLU A 234 16.53 -13.88 -5.13
CA GLU A 234 16.17 -13.58 -6.52
C GLU A 234 15.91 -12.09 -6.73
N ASN A 235 15.34 -11.44 -5.73
CA ASN A 235 15.12 -10.00 -5.71
C ASN A 235 16.07 -9.35 -4.70
N LYS A 236 17.00 -8.51 -5.18
CA LYS A 236 17.98 -7.77 -4.35
C LYS A 236 17.54 -6.33 -4.04
N GLU A 237 16.25 -6.05 -4.17
CA GLU A 237 15.69 -4.73 -3.85
C GLU A 237 15.11 -4.72 -2.44
N VAL A 238 15.50 -3.72 -1.66
CA VAL A 238 14.92 -3.45 -0.35
C VAL A 238 13.66 -2.61 -0.55
N HIS A 239 12.52 -3.15 -0.13
CA HIS A 239 11.24 -2.48 -0.27
C HIS A 239 10.96 -1.49 0.87
N PRO A 240 10.16 -0.43 0.63
CA PRO A 240 9.66 0.43 1.70
C PRO A 240 8.86 -0.37 2.73
N GLY A 241 9.05 -0.07 4.02
CA GLY A 241 8.31 -0.75 5.10
C GLY A 241 9.02 -0.71 6.44
N GLU A 242 8.41 -1.35 7.43
CA GLU A 242 8.95 -1.51 8.76
C GLU A 242 9.54 -2.89 8.94
N TYR A 243 10.77 -2.95 9.48
CA TYR A 243 11.53 -4.18 9.64
C TYR A 243 11.94 -4.35 11.09
N PRO A 244 11.60 -5.47 11.74
CA PRO A 244 12.08 -5.79 13.08
C PRO A 244 13.55 -6.20 12.98
N LEU A 245 14.43 -5.36 13.48
CA LEU A 245 15.87 -5.58 13.51
C LEU A 245 16.40 -5.53 14.95
N GLN A 246 17.67 -5.77 15.11
CA GLN A 246 18.40 -5.61 16.36
C GLN A 246 19.57 -4.66 16.14
N THR A 247 20.02 -3.97 17.18
CA THR A 247 21.28 -3.21 17.12
C THR A 247 22.47 -4.17 17.12
N LYS A 248 23.58 -3.76 16.53
CA LYS A 248 24.81 -4.54 16.40
C LYS A 248 24.63 -5.90 15.70
N LEU A 249 23.76 -5.95 14.70
CA LEU A 249 23.61 -7.11 13.82
C LEU A 249 24.79 -7.21 12.84
N PRO A 250 25.23 -8.45 12.50
CA PRO A 250 26.02 -8.66 11.31
C PRO A 250 25.32 -8.06 10.07
N ALA A 251 26.07 -7.43 9.20
CA ALA A 251 25.53 -6.81 8.00
C ALA A 251 24.76 -7.80 7.12
N ARG A 252 25.18 -9.07 7.10
CA ARG A 252 24.50 -10.14 6.40
C ARG A 252 23.11 -10.41 6.98
N ASP A 253 22.99 -10.54 8.28
CA ASP A 253 21.72 -10.83 8.95
C ASP A 253 20.74 -9.67 8.74
N ALA A 254 21.23 -8.41 8.81
CA ALA A 254 20.43 -7.25 8.49
C ALA A 254 19.97 -7.22 7.02
N ALA A 255 20.85 -7.57 6.07
CA ALA A 255 20.50 -7.68 4.66
C ALA A 255 19.49 -8.80 4.41
N ASP A 256 19.66 -9.96 5.04
CA ASP A 256 18.76 -11.11 4.92
C ASP A 256 17.34 -10.73 5.38
N VAL A 257 17.21 -10.02 6.51
CA VAL A 257 15.90 -9.54 6.99
C VAL A 257 15.27 -8.52 6.01
N LEU A 258 16.06 -7.54 5.53
CA LEU A 258 15.56 -6.51 4.61
C LEU A 258 15.20 -7.05 3.23
N LEU A 259 15.83 -8.15 2.80
CA LEU A 259 15.52 -8.85 1.55
C LEU A 259 14.47 -9.97 1.74
N GLY A 260 14.03 -10.21 2.99
CA GLY A 260 13.16 -11.34 3.30
C GLY A 260 13.83 -12.71 3.14
N VAL A 261 15.17 -12.77 3.11
CA VAL A 261 15.90 -14.04 3.01
C VAL A 261 15.68 -14.83 4.30
N GLY A 262 15.09 -16.02 4.18
CA GLY A 262 14.71 -16.83 5.34
C GLY A 262 13.39 -16.46 6.01
N SER A 263 12.77 -15.36 5.64
CA SER A 263 11.34 -15.10 5.86
C SER A 263 10.56 -15.73 4.71
N ALA A 264 9.35 -16.24 4.97
CA ALA A 264 8.47 -16.66 3.90
C ALA A 264 8.31 -15.49 2.91
N PRO A 265 8.37 -15.73 1.59
CA PRO A 265 8.13 -14.68 0.61
C PRO A 265 6.78 -14.03 0.90
N VAL A 266 6.72 -12.69 0.82
CA VAL A 266 5.50 -11.94 1.13
C VAL A 266 4.88 -11.37 -0.15
N ALA A 267 3.58 -11.50 -0.25
CA ALA A 267 2.76 -10.80 -1.23
C ALA A 267 2.40 -9.41 -0.71
N TYR A 268 2.40 -8.42 -1.59
CA TYR A 268 2.02 -7.05 -1.30
C TYR A 268 0.67 -6.75 -1.93
N LEU A 269 -0.26 -6.27 -1.13
CA LEU A 269 -1.61 -5.91 -1.54
C LEU A 269 -1.89 -4.46 -1.17
N ALA A 270 -2.46 -3.69 -2.10
CA ALA A 270 -3.01 -2.37 -1.85
C ALA A 270 -4.52 -2.38 -2.16
N ILE A 271 -5.33 -2.06 -1.17
CA ILE A 271 -6.77 -1.82 -1.34
C ILE A 271 -7.02 -0.31 -1.32
N ASN A 272 -7.60 0.20 -2.37
CA ASN A 272 -7.95 1.62 -2.47
C ASN A 272 -9.20 1.96 -1.66
N GLN A 273 -9.28 3.19 -1.15
CA GLN A 273 -10.52 3.71 -0.60
C GLN A 273 -11.61 3.70 -1.67
N ASN A 274 -12.85 3.45 -1.27
CA ASN A 274 -14.01 3.29 -2.16
C ASN A 274 -13.91 2.12 -3.15
N ALA A 275 -13.00 1.17 -2.91
CA ALA A 275 -12.97 -0.06 -3.70
C ALA A 275 -14.25 -0.87 -3.45
N ARG A 276 -14.93 -1.30 -4.50
CA ARG A 276 -16.04 -2.24 -4.42
C ARG A 276 -15.51 -3.65 -4.28
N LEU A 277 -16.29 -4.53 -3.67
CA LEU A 277 -15.90 -5.91 -3.40
C LEU A 277 -15.30 -6.62 -4.61
N PRO A 278 -15.89 -6.59 -5.82
CA PRO A 278 -15.27 -7.26 -6.97
C PRO A 278 -13.85 -6.77 -7.28
N ALA A 279 -13.64 -5.44 -7.27
CA ALA A 279 -12.34 -4.85 -7.54
C ALA A 279 -11.30 -5.15 -6.43
N ALA A 280 -11.74 -5.21 -5.17
CA ALA A 280 -10.89 -5.59 -4.06
C ALA A 280 -10.45 -7.06 -4.15
N LEU A 281 -11.39 -7.98 -4.51
CA LEU A 281 -11.08 -9.39 -4.71
C LEU A 281 -10.13 -9.62 -5.90
N GLU A 282 -10.29 -8.87 -6.99
CA GLU A 282 -9.37 -8.91 -8.12
C GLU A 282 -7.95 -8.46 -7.71
N ALA A 283 -7.83 -7.38 -6.93
CA ALA A 283 -6.55 -6.91 -6.41
C ALA A 283 -5.89 -7.95 -5.49
N ILE A 284 -6.68 -8.64 -4.64
CA ILE A 284 -6.20 -9.73 -3.79
C ILE A 284 -5.69 -10.90 -4.64
N ALA A 285 -6.47 -11.32 -5.64
CA ALA A 285 -6.10 -12.43 -6.53
C ALA A 285 -4.78 -12.13 -7.30
N GLU A 286 -4.63 -10.89 -7.80
CA GLU A 286 -3.40 -10.45 -8.49
C GLU A 286 -2.19 -10.43 -7.55
N ALA A 287 -2.36 -9.94 -6.33
CA ALA A 287 -1.27 -9.79 -5.37
C ALA A 287 -0.82 -11.13 -4.76
N THR A 288 -1.74 -12.05 -4.51
CA THR A 288 -1.48 -13.30 -3.77
C THR A 288 -1.37 -14.53 -4.66
N GLY A 289 -1.92 -14.48 -5.88
CA GLY A 289 -2.05 -15.63 -6.78
C GLY A 289 -3.16 -16.60 -6.38
N ILE A 290 -4.01 -16.26 -5.41
CA ILE A 290 -5.21 -17.01 -5.05
C ILE A 290 -6.23 -16.91 -6.18
N GLU A 291 -6.91 -18.02 -6.50
CA GLU A 291 -7.91 -18.03 -7.56
C GLU A 291 -9.13 -17.14 -7.21
N LEU A 292 -9.48 -16.22 -8.10
CA LEU A 292 -10.59 -15.28 -7.88
C LEU A 292 -11.93 -15.97 -7.51
N PRO A 293 -12.33 -17.11 -8.12
CA PRO A 293 -13.56 -17.81 -7.72
C PRO A 293 -13.56 -18.26 -6.27
N GLU A 294 -12.43 -18.64 -5.69
CA GLU A 294 -12.32 -19.03 -4.27
C GLU A 294 -12.57 -17.84 -3.36
N LEU A 295 -11.97 -16.68 -3.68
CA LEU A 295 -12.23 -15.43 -2.96
C LEU A 295 -13.68 -14.99 -3.05
N GLN A 296 -14.30 -15.12 -4.23
CA GLN A 296 -15.71 -14.78 -4.46
C GLN A 296 -16.67 -15.69 -3.65
N GLU A 297 -16.40 -16.99 -3.57
CA GLU A 297 -17.19 -17.93 -2.76
C GLU A 297 -17.13 -17.54 -1.28
N LEU A 298 -15.93 -17.31 -0.75
CA LEU A 298 -15.75 -16.89 0.64
C LEU A 298 -16.40 -15.54 0.93
N ALA A 299 -16.34 -14.60 0.00
CA ALA A 299 -16.92 -13.27 0.17
C ALA A 299 -18.45 -13.27 0.32
N THR A 300 -19.14 -14.33 -0.12
CA THR A 300 -20.59 -14.53 0.07
C THR A 300 -20.96 -15.33 1.31
N ALA A 301 -19.98 -15.65 2.16
CA ALA A 301 -20.16 -16.39 3.40
C ALA A 301 -19.65 -15.57 4.62
N PRO A 302 -20.32 -14.47 4.98
CA PRO A 302 -19.86 -13.54 6.03
C PRO A 302 -19.67 -14.20 7.39
N GLU A 303 -20.41 -15.26 7.69
CA GLU A 303 -20.29 -16.05 8.93
C GLU A 303 -18.91 -16.70 9.10
N THR A 304 -18.19 -16.95 8.00
CA THR A 304 -16.82 -17.49 8.03
C THR A 304 -15.89 -16.52 8.75
N PHE A 305 -16.15 -15.21 8.63
CA PHE A 305 -15.35 -14.13 9.23
C PHE A 305 -15.95 -13.63 10.55
N GLY A 306 -16.90 -14.36 11.13
CA GLY A 306 -17.56 -13.97 12.37
C GLY A 306 -18.46 -12.75 12.24
N LEU A 307 -18.95 -12.47 11.02
CA LEU A 307 -19.99 -11.47 10.75
C LEU A 307 -21.36 -12.10 10.81
N ASP A 308 -22.43 -11.27 10.87
CA ASP A 308 -23.79 -11.77 10.89
C ASP A 308 -24.15 -12.46 9.57
N SER A 309 -24.71 -13.67 9.64
CA SER A 309 -25.10 -14.47 8.48
C SER A 309 -26.28 -13.89 7.69
N SER A 310 -26.91 -12.81 8.18
CA SER A 310 -27.93 -12.07 7.44
C SER A 310 -27.36 -11.08 6.45
N TYR A 311 -26.06 -10.77 6.52
CA TYR A 311 -25.40 -9.93 5.53
C TYR A 311 -25.29 -10.68 4.21
N GLU A 312 -25.50 -9.99 3.10
CA GLU A 312 -25.47 -10.61 1.77
C GLU A 312 -24.04 -11.06 1.38
N ASN A 313 -23.06 -10.28 1.78
CA ASN A 313 -21.62 -10.48 1.51
C ASN A 313 -20.76 -9.61 2.43
N ILE A 314 -19.46 -9.60 2.21
CA ILE A 314 -18.49 -8.80 2.98
C ILE A 314 -18.18 -7.43 2.36
N GLU A 315 -19.06 -6.87 1.50
CA GLU A 315 -18.87 -5.52 0.93
C GLU A 315 -18.67 -4.48 2.04
N GLY A 316 -17.68 -3.60 1.85
CA GLY A 316 -17.29 -2.58 2.83
C GLY A 316 -16.35 -3.08 3.93
N PHE A 317 -16.26 -4.39 4.17
CA PHE A 317 -15.40 -4.94 5.23
C PHE A 317 -13.94 -5.13 4.81
N LEU A 318 -13.59 -5.03 3.52
CA LEU A 318 -12.20 -5.12 3.08
C LEU A 318 -11.51 -3.76 3.27
N HIS A 319 -10.86 -3.58 4.41
CA HIS A 319 -10.31 -2.27 4.81
C HIS A 319 -9.26 -1.75 3.81
N PRO A 320 -9.37 -0.48 3.35
CA PRO A 320 -8.36 0.14 2.50
C PRO A 320 -7.01 0.25 3.21
N GLY A 321 -5.92 -0.02 2.48
CA GLY A 321 -4.58 0.05 3.04
C GLY A 321 -3.56 -0.76 2.25
N GLU A 322 -2.33 -0.78 2.76
CA GLU A 322 -1.25 -1.60 2.24
C GLU A 322 -0.98 -2.76 3.18
N TYR A 323 -0.98 -3.98 2.64
CA TYR A 323 -0.88 -5.22 3.40
C TYR A 323 0.27 -6.08 2.90
N ARG A 324 0.77 -6.93 3.79
CA ARG A 324 1.79 -7.93 3.50
C ARG A 324 1.32 -9.27 4.02
N PHE A 325 1.29 -10.26 3.16
CA PHE A 325 0.90 -11.63 3.50
C PHE A 325 2.04 -12.59 3.18
N PRO A 326 2.27 -13.64 3.97
CA PRO A 326 3.03 -14.80 3.50
C PRO A 326 2.43 -15.31 2.17
N VAL A 327 3.27 -15.64 1.20
CA VAL A 327 2.80 -16.10 -0.13
C VAL A 327 1.95 -17.37 -0.05
N ASP A 328 2.08 -18.13 1.03
CA ASP A 328 1.32 -19.35 1.32
C ASP A 328 0.06 -19.10 2.17
N SER A 329 -0.32 -17.83 2.40
CA SER A 329 -1.57 -17.50 3.11
C SER A 329 -2.78 -18.00 2.32
N SER A 330 -3.74 -18.58 3.03
CA SER A 330 -5.02 -19.00 2.45
C SER A 330 -5.93 -17.81 2.14
N ALA A 331 -6.91 -18.01 1.27
CA ALA A 331 -7.93 -17.01 0.96
C ALA A 331 -8.68 -16.53 2.24
N GLU A 332 -9.01 -17.47 3.13
CA GLU A 332 -9.66 -17.16 4.40
C GLU A 332 -8.80 -16.28 5.30
N GLU A 333 -7.49 -16.57 5.44
CA GLU A 333 -6.57 -15.78 6.25
C GLU A 333 -6.40 -14.35 5.72
N VAL A 334 -6.29 -14.20 4.40
CA VAL A 334 -6.18 -12.88 3.75
C VAL A 334 -7.46 -12.07 3.97
N LEU A 335 -8.64 -12.63 3.67
CA LEU A 335 -9.91 -11.94 3.85
C LEU A 335 -10.19 -11.64 5.33
N GLN A 336 -9.88 -12.57 6.25
CA GLN A 336 -10.05 -12.37 7.68
C GLN A 336 -9.26 -11.17 8.18
N MET A 337 -7.98 -11.02 7.76
CA MET A 337 -7.13 -9.89 8.16
C MET A 337 -7.75 -8.55 7.74
N LEU A 338 -8.30 -8.46 6.52
CA LEU A 338 -8.94 -7.24 6.01
C LEU A 338 -10.25 -6.93 6.74
N VAL A 339 -11.06 -7.96 7.02
CA VAL A 339 -12.29 -7.84 7.80
C VAL A 339 -12.01 -7.41 9.24
N ASP A 340 -11.02 -8.01 9.89
CA ASP A 340 -10.63 -7.65 11.24
C ASP A 340 -10.12 -6.21 11.31
N ALA A 341 -9.35 -5.76 10.32
CA ALA A 341 -8.92 -4.37 10.23
C ALA A 341 -10.10 -3.38 10.21
N THR A 342 -11.16 -3.65 9.43
CA THR A 342 -12.38 -2.82 9.45
C THR A 342 -13.09 -2.87 10.80
N ARG A 343 -13.22 -4.05 11.40
CA ARG A 343 -13.86 -4.21 12.71
C ARG A 343 -13.11 -3.46 13.81
N ASP A 344 -11.78 -3.52 13.79
CA ASP A 344 -10.93 -2.79 14.74
C ASP A 344 -11.12 -1.28 14.60
N LYS A 345 -11.24 -0.76 13.37
CA LYS A 345 -11.48 0.66 13.13
C LYS A 345 -12.87 1.10 13.62
N LEU A 346 -13.90 0.32 13.35
CA LEU A 346 -15.25 0.57 13.86
C LEU A 346 -15.29 0.57 15.39
N ALA A 347 -14.66 -0.42 16.01
CA ALA A 347 -14.56 -0.52 17.47
C ALA A 347 -13.76 0.64 18.07
N ALA A 348 -12.64 1.05 17.45
CA ALA A 348 -11.83 2.18 17.89
C ALA A 348 -12.59 3.51 17.79
N ALA A 349 -13.44 3.69 16.77
CA ALA A 349 -14.33 4.84 16.64
C ALA A 349 -15.51 4.82 17.64
N GLY A 350 -15.82 3.66 18.24
CA GLY A 350 -16.88 3.51 19.27
C GLY A 350 -18.05 2.61 18.89
N ALA A 351 -18.10 2.09 17.66
CA ALA A 351 -19.15 1.18 17.19
C ALA A 351 -18.73 -0.28 17.46
N SER A 352 -19.05 -0.79 18.65
CA SER A 352 -18.72 -2.17 19.06
C SER A 352 -19.91 -3.14 18.98
N ASP A 353 -21.14 -2.63 18.94
CA ASP A 353 -22.34 -3.44 18.68
C ASP A 353 -22.40 -3.79 17.19
N PRO A 354 -22.64 -5.05 16.79
CA PRO A 354 -22.61 -5.45 15.38
C PRO A 354 -23.61 -4.68 14.49
N ASP A 355 -24.82 -4.39 14.98
CA ASP A 355 -25.84 -3.68 14.21
C ASP A 355 -25.44 -2.21 14.02
N ASP A 356 -24.94 -1.56 15.08
CA ASP A 356 -24.41 -0.20 15.02
C ASP A 356 -23.20 -0.11 14.12
N ALA A 357 -22.29 -1.10 14.19
CA ALA A 357 -21.08 -1.18 13.35
C ALA A 357 -21.44 -1.31 11.86
N TYR A 358 -22.36 -2.21 11.51
CA TYR A 358 -22.79 -2.39 10.11
C TYR A 358 -23.49 -1.16 9.56
N ARG A 359 -24.34 -0.54 10.38
CA ARG A 359 -25.00 0.72 10.04
C ARG A 359 -23.97 1.83 9.80
N ALA A 360 -23.01 1.99 10.69
CA ALA A 360 -21.95 2.98 10.56
C ALA A 360 -21.06 2.70 9.30
N LEU A 361 -20.72 1.44 9.04
CA LEU A 361 -19.97 1.03 7.85
C LEU A 361 -20.72 1.40 6.57
N THR A 362 -22.05 1.17 6.53
CA THR A 362 -22.88 1.53 5.38
C THR A 362 -22.89 3.05 5.17
N ILE A 363 -23.05 3.85 6.23
CA ILE A 363 -22.97 5.32 6.14
C ILE A 363 -21.57 5.76 5.70
N ALA A 364 -20.50 5.18 6.26
CA ALA A 364 -19.14 5.50 5.91
C ALA A 364 -18.84 5.26 4.42
N SER A 365 -19.37 4.17 3.85
CA SER A 365 -19.21 3.87 2.41
C SER A 365 -19.91 4.91 1.52
N ILE A 366 -21.04 5.47 1.98
CA ILE A 366 -21.73 6.57 1.30
C ILE A 366 -20.90 7.85 1.41
N LEU A 367 -20.40 8.20 2.60
CA LEU A 367 -19.56 9.37 2.81
C LEU A 367 -18.34 9.36 1.89
N GLN A 368 -17.69 8.20 1.75
CA GLN A 368 -16.52 8.02 0.89
C GLN A 368 -16.81 8.34 -0.58
N GLY A 369 -18.04 8.11 -1.03
CA GLY A 369 -18.49 8.38 -2.40
C GLY A 369 -19.08 9.78 -2.63
N GLU A 370 -19.61 10.43 -1.58
CA GLU A 370 -20.45 11.62 -1.72
C GLU A 370 -19.80 12.92 -1.21
N ALA A 371 -18.78 12.84 -0.35
CA ALA A 371 -18.28 14.01 0.34
C ALA A 371 -16.75 14.10 0.29
N ARG A 372 -16.25 15.26 0.65
CA ARG A 372 -14.81 15.48 0.91
C ARG A 372 -14.50 15.09 2.34
N THR A 373 -13.28 14.67 2.60
CA THR A 373 -12.85 14.24 3.94
C THR A 373 -13.13 15.28 5.03
N ASP A 374 -12.93 16.56 4.74
CA ASP A 374 -13.16 17.65 5.69
C ASP A 374 -14.66 17.85 6.01
N ASP A 375 -15.56 17.37 5.15
CA ASP A 375 -17.02 17.53 5.27
C ASP A 375 -17.70 16.27 5.83
N TYR A 376 -16.97 15.15 6.00
CA TYR A 376 -17.56 13.85 6.36
C TYR A 376 -18.45 13.92 7.61
N ALA A 377 -18.01 14.53 8.70
CA ALA A 377 -18.79 14.58 9.94
C ALA A 377 -20.09 15.37 9.80
N VAL A 378 -20.06 16.49 9.04
CA VAL A 378 -21.26 17.29 8.78
C VAL A 378 -22.23 16.57 7.84
N VAL A 379 -21.72 15.91 6.79
CA VAL A 379 -22.54 15.12 5.85
C VAL A 379 -23.12 13.90 6.55
N ALA A 380 -22.36 13.25 7.45
CA ALA A 380 -22.88 12.15 8.28
C ALA A 380 -24.09 12.59 9.11
N GLY A 381 -24.02 13.78 9.75
CA GLY A 381 -25.15 14.37 10.48
C GLY A 381 -26.34 14.66 9.57
N ALA A 382 -26.11 15.14 8.35
CA ALA A 382 -27.19 15.34 7.38
C ALA A 382 -27.82 14.02 6.92
N ILE A 383 -27.05 12.94 6.74
CA ILE A 383 -27.54 11.59 6.47
C ILE A 383 -28.40 11.10 7.65
N GLU A 384 -27.92 11.26 8.88
CA GLU A 384 -28.69 10.93 10.08
C GLU A 384 -30.02 11.70 10.15
N ASN A 385 -30.04 12.99 9.79
CA ASN A 385 -31.26 13.77 9.71
C ASN A 385 -32.25 13.21 8.67
N ARG A 386 -31.76 12.75 7.50
CA ARG A 386 -32.60 12.12 6.48
C ARG A 386 -33.19 10.79 6.94
N LEU A 387 -32.47 10.04 7.79
CA LEU A 387 -32.90 8.74 8.32
C LEU A 387 -33.88 8.86 9.50
N LYS A 388 -34.10 10.06 10.09
CA LYS A 388 -35.07 10.24 11.20
C LYS A 388 -36.47 9.90 10.75
N PRO A 389 -37.24 9.15 11.57
CA PRO A 389 -38.59 8.70 11.19
C PRO A 389 -39.62 9.84 11.08
N ASP A 390 -39.34 11.01 11.67
CA ASP A 390 -40.16 12.21 11.58
C ASP A 390 -39.70 13.21 10.54
N ASN A 391 -38.68 12.85 9.77
CA ASN A 391 -38.15 13.66 8.64
C ASN A 391 -39.23 13.84 7.57
N ARG A 392 -39.62 15.09 7.32
CA ARG A 392 -40.60 15.48 6.30
C ARG A 392 -39.95 16.11 5.05
N GLU A 393 -38.70 16.44 5.14
CA GLU A 393 -37.99 17.12 4.05
C GLU A 393 -37.68 16.15 2.90
N THR A 394 -37.15 14.96 3.22
CA THR A 394 -36.87 13.91 2.23
C THR A 394 -37.74 12.65 2.41
N GLY A 395 -38.54 12.59 3.46
CA GLY A 395 -39.42 11.44 3.70
C GLY A 395 -38.72 10.12 3.99
N GLY A 396 -37.49 10.18 4.50
CA GLY A 396 -36.62 9.00 4.76
C GLY A 396 -35.77 8.56 3.56
N LEU A 397 -35.90 9.24 2.42
CA LEU A 397 -35.10 8.97 1.24
C LEU A 397 -33.72 9.61 1.39
N LEU A 398 -32.64 8.84 1.18
CA LEU A 398 -31.29 9.38 1.22
C LEU A 398 -30.93 10.19 -0.02
N GLN A 399 -31.44 9.82 -1.19
CA GLN A 399 -31.25 10.53 -2.45
C GLN A 399 -29.75 10.77 -2.75
N VAL A 400 -28.96 9.72 -2.68
CA VAL A 400 -27.52 9.74 -2.95
C VAL A 400 -27.24 8.99 -4.24
N ASP A 401 -26.50 9.62 -5.13
CA ASP A 401 -26.24 9.13 -6.50
C ASP A 401 -25.31 7.93 -6.49
N SER A 402 -24.31 7.92 -5.62
CA SER A 402 -23.32 6.83 -5.48
C SER A 402 -23.99 5.47 -5.23
N SER A 403 -25.04 5.45 -4.41
CA SER A 403 -25.79 4.22 -4.13
C SER A 403 -26.55 3.70 -5.36
N VAL A 404 -27.20 4.60 -6.13
CA VAL A 404 -27.89 4.22 -7.38
C VAL A 404 -26.89 3.64 -8.38
N ILE A 405 -25.76 4.31 -8.58
CA ILE A 405 -24.69 3.91 -9.48
C ILE A 405 -24.07 2.57 -9.07
N TYR A 406 -23.94 2.32 -7.76
CA TYR A 406 -23.48 1.02 -7.24
C TYR A 406 -24.45 -0.10 -7.68
N GLY A 407 -25.75 0.08 -7.47
CA GLY A 407 -26.76 -0.92 -7.85
C GLY A 407 -26.91 -1.11 -9.36
N LEU A 408 -26.41 -0.16 -10.18
CA LEU A 408 -26.33 -0.30 -11.62
C LEU A 408 -25.02 -0.99 -12.10
N ASP A 409 -24.15 -1.38 -11.16
CA ASP A 409 -22.83 -1.98 -11.42
C ASP A 409 -21.99 -1.15 -12.39
N ARG A 410 -21.96 0.16 -12.17
CA ARG A 410 -21.22 1.12 -13.01
C ARG A 410 -20.25 1.93 -12.18
N TYR A 411 -19.22 2.48 -12.85
CA TYR A 411 -18.22 3.39 -12.27
C TYR A 411 -18.31 4.81 -12.86
N THR A 412 -19.38 5.08 -13.64
CA THR A 412 -19.66 6.40 -14.21
C THR A 412 -20.50 7.22 -13.23
N LEU A 413 -20.36 8.55 -13.28
CA LEU A 413 -21.10 9.46 -12.39
C LEU A 413 -22.49 9.82 -12.91
N GLU A 414 -22.88 9.32 -14.10
CA GLU A 414 -24.13 9.68 -14.76
C GLU A 414 -25.09 8.50 -14.80
N PHE A 415 -26.36 8.77 -14.55
CA PHE A 415 -27.46 7.87 -14.74
C PHE A 415 -28.70 8.65 -15.23
N THR A 416 -29.61 7.97 -15.94
CA THR A 416 -30.75 8.60 -16.58
C THR A 416 -31.92 8.87 -15.65
N ALA A 417 -32.90 9.66 -16.10
CA ALA A 417 -34.12 9.91 -15.33
C ALA A 417 -34.95 8.62 -15.14
N GLU A 418 -34.91 7.69 -16.09
CA GLU A 418 -35.55 6.39 -16.01
C GLU A 418 -34.87 5.52 -14.93
N GLU A 419 -33.55 5.51 -14.86
CA GLU A 419 -32.79 4.79 -13.85
C GLU A 419 -33.00 5.40 -12.44
N LYS A 420 -33.16 6.74 -12.36
CA LYS A 420 -33.54 7.41 -11.11
C LYS A 420 -34.94 7.02 -10.62
N ALA A 421 -35.82 6.70 -11.53
CA ALA A 421 -37.19 6.28 -11.21
C ALA A 421 -37.36 4.75 -11.08
N ASP A 422 -36.28 3.98 -11.26
CA ASP A 422 -36.31 2.51 -11.24
C ASP A 422 -36.40 1.99 -9.80
N GLU A 423 -37.59 1.50 -9.44
CA GLU A 423 -37.84 0.84 -8.15
C GLU A 423 -37.25 -0.58 -8.07
N SER A 424 -36.83 -1.16 -9.19
CA SER A 424 -36.27 -2.53 -9.21
C SER A 424 -34.82 -2.57 -8.75
N ASN A 425 -34.10 -1.43 -8.76
CA ASN A 425 -32.77 -1.31 -8.18
C ASN A 425 -32.86 -1.15 -6.67
N PRO A 426 -32.49 -2.17 -5.85
CA PRO A 426 -32.62 -2.10 -4.39
C PRO A 426 -31.71 -1.06 -3.73
N TYR A 427 -30.69 -0.58 -4.45
CA TYR A 427 -29.79 0.49 -4.01
C TYR A 427 -30.27 1.89 -4.41
N ASN A 428 -31.45 2.00 -5.04
CA ASN A 428 -31.99 3.29 -5.44
C ASN A 428 -32.57 4.06 -4.27
N THR A 429 -31.75 4.85 -3.63
CA THR A 429 -32.12 5.68 -2.46
C THR A 429 -33.04 6.87 -2.80
N TYR A 430 -33.42 7.05 -4.08
CA TYR A 430 -34.51 7.94 -4.50
C TYR A 430 -35.87 7.24 -4.46
N GLN A 431 -35.90 5.91 -4.44
CA GLN A 431 -37.14 5.11 -4.44
C GLN A 431 -37.32 4.36 -3.12
N HIS A 432 -36.23 3.94 -2.49
CA HIS A 432 -36.24 3.19 -1.23
C HIS A 432 -35.79 4.07 -0.07
N ALA A 433 -36.62 4.15 0.96
CA ALA A 433 -36.30 4.87 2.20
C ALA A 433 -35.32 4.06 3.07
N GLY A 434 -34.45 4.75 3.78
CA GLY A 434 -33.44 4.15 4.64
C GLY A 434 -32.08 3.99 3.95
N LEU A 435 -31.21 3.21 4.57
CA LEU A 435 -29.90 2.85 4.04
C LEU A 435 -30.04 1.81 2.90
N PRO A 436 -29.07 1.76 1.97
CA PRO A 436 -29.01 0.67 1.00
C PRO A 436 -28.80 -0.69 1.69
N PRO A 437 -29.07 -1.81 0.99
CA PRO A 437 -28.98 -3.15 1.57
C PRO A 437 -27.62 -3.52 2.13
N THR A 438 -26.54 -3.05 1.49
CA THR A 438 -25.15 -3.26 1.93
C THR A 438 -24.37 -1.96 1.89
N PRO A 439 -23.16 -1.88 2.46
CA PRO A 439 -22.18 -0.87 2.08
C PRO A 439 -21.97 -0.87 0.56
N ILE A 440 -21.48 0.24 -0.02
CA ILE A 440 -21.30 0.42 -1.46
C ILE A 440 -19.83 0.55 -1.87
N GLY A 441 -18.92 0.17 -1.00
CA GLY A 441 -17.47 0.19 -1.19
C GLY A 441 -16.74 0.23 0.15
N SER A 442 -15.44 0.12 0.12
CA SER A 442 -14.56 0.08 1.29
C SER A 442 -14.23 1.50 1.80
N PRO A 443 -14.77 1.94 2.94
CA PRO A 443 -14.48 3.28 3.46
C PRO A 443 -13.14 3.34 4.19
N GLY A 444 -12.48 4.50 4.13
CA GLY A 444 -11.28 4.79 4.92
C GLY A 444 -11.58 5.21 6.36
N ASP A 445 -10.54 5.29 7.19
CA ASP A 445 -10.61 5.62 8.62
C ASP A 445 -11.44 6.87 8.92
N ALA A 446 -11.20 7.95 8.16
CA ALA A 446 -11.90 9.22 8.38
C ALA A 446 -13.41 9.14 8.11
N ALA A 447 -13.84 8.33 7.13
CA ALA A 447 -15.25 8.11 6.84
C ALA A 447 -15.90 7.25 7.93
N ILE A 448 -15.20 6.22 8.42
CA ILE A 448 -15.65 5.39 9.55
C ILE A 448 -15.81 6.25 10.81
N GLU A 449 -14.81 7.04 11.17
CA GLU A 449 -14.86 7.92 12.34
C GLU A 449 -16.05 8.89 12.26
N ALA A 450 -16.25 9.52 11.10
CA ALA A 450 -17.35 10.45 10.89
C ALA A 450 -18.74 9.79 10.92
N ALA A 451 -18.85 8.56 10.43
CA ALA A 451 -20.12 7.82 10.46
C ALA A 451 -20.50 7.39 11.88
N VAL A 452 -19.51 7.05 12.72
CA VAL A 452 -19.73 6.70 14.13
C VAL A 452 -19.96 7.93 14.99
N ASN A 453 -19.27 9.04 14.69
CA ASN A 453 -19.31 10.29 15.46
C ASN A 453 -19.77 11.47 14.57
N PRO A 454 -21.03 11.47 14.07
CA PRO A 454 -21.52 12.53 13.19
C PRO A 454 -21.68 13.86 13.94
N ASP A 455 -21.44 14.97 13.26
CA ASP A 455 -21.71 16.30 13.79
C ASP A 455 -23.23 16.53 13.94
N GLU A 456 -23.66 16.98 15.11
CA GLU A 456 -25.04 17.43 15.31
C GLU A 456 -25.32 18.69 14.50
N ASN A 457 -26.24 18.64 13.56
CA ASN A 457 -26.69 19.76 12.75
C ASN A 457 -28.15 19.60 12.31
N ASP A 458 -28.68 20.62 11.62
CA ASP A 458 -30.05 20.63 11.08
C ASP A 458 -30.09 20.51 9.55
N TYR A 459 -28.97 20.16 8.91
CA TYR A 459 -28.87 20.07 7.46
C TYR A 459 -29.49 18.77 6.91
N TYR A 460 -30.06 18.90 5.70
CA TYR A 460 -30.54 17.78 4.89
C TYR A 460 -29.84 17.71 3.54
N TYR A 461 -29.20 18.78 3.08
CA TYR A 461 -28.62 18.90 1.75
C TYR A 461 -27.20 19.45 1.80
N TRP A 462 -26.39 19.04 0.86
CA TRP A 462 -25.03 19.56 0.62
C TRP A 462 -24.77 19.66 -0.88
N VAL A 463 -23.89 20.55 -1.29
CA VAL A 463 -23.37 20.68 -2.65
C VAL A 463 -22.05 21.42 -2.63
N THR A 464 -21.04 20.90 -3.31
CA THR A 464 -19.76 21.59 -3.53
C THR A 464 -19.98 22.67 -4.56
N VAL A 465 -19.98 23.95 -4.15
CA VAL A 465 -20.26 25.10 -5.02
C VAL A 465 -19.05 25.61 -5.78
N ASN A 466 -17.85 25.27 -5.34
CA ASN A 466 -16.59 25.63 -5.97
C ASN A 466 -15.62 24.43 -5.97
N ILE A 467 -15.42 23.82 -7.12
CA ILE A 467 -14.57 22.63 -7.27
C ILE A 467 -13.10 22.94 -6.98
N ALA A 468 -12.62 24.13 -7.36
CA ALA A 468 -11.21 24.49 -7.19
C ALA A 468 -10.81 24.68 -5.71
N THR A 469 -11.70 25.24 -4.90
CA THR A 469 -11.47 25.43 -3.45
C THR A 469 -12.00 24.27 -2.62
N GLY A 470 -12.92 23.47 -3.18
CA GLY A 470 -13.65 22.43 -2.46
C GLY A 470 -14.69 23.01 -1.49
N GLU A 471 -15.15 24.25 -1.69
CA GLU A 471 -16.18 24.88 -0.84
C GLU A 471 -17.50 24.13 -0.98
N THR A 472 -17.99 23.55 0.13
CA THR A 472 -19.28 22.87 0.23
C THR A 472 -20.27 23.74 0.97
N LYS A 473 -21.50 23.85 0.47
CA LYS A 473 -22.63 24.52 1.13
C LYS A 473 -23.66 23.52 1.58
N PHE A 474 -24.08 23.68 2.82
CA PHE A 474 -25.10 22.88 3.47
C PHE A 474 -26.43 23.64 3.49
N ALA A 475 -27.54 22.94 3.55
CA ALA A 475 -28.87 23.56 3.60
C ALA A 475 -29.84 22.72 4.42
N GLU A 476 -30.71 23.43 5.18
CA GLU A 476 -31.80 22.81 5.98
C GLU A 476 -33.05 22.55 5.14
N SER A 477 -33.19 23.23 3.98
CA SER A 477 -34.37 23.09 3.12
C SER A 477 -34.01 22.95 1.64
N TYR A 478 -34.87 22.27 0.90
CA TYR A 478 -34.73 22.13 -0.55
C TYR A 478 -34.66 23.48 -1.27
N SER A 479 -35.42 24.49 -0.80
CA SER A 479 -35.38 25.82 -1.40
C SER A 479 -34.02 26.51 -1.28
N GLU A 480 -33.31 26.27 -0.18
CA GLU A 480 -31.97 26.76 0.05
C GLU A 480 -30.94 25.98 -0.80
N HIS A 481 -31.05 24.66 -0.82
CA HIS A 481 -30.25 23.78 -1.65
C HIS A 481 -30.30 24.20 -3.13
N ARG A 482 -31.48 24.50 -3.65
CA ARG A 482 -31.61 24.99 -5.05
C ARG A 482 -30.85 26.29 -5.30
N ARG A 483 -30.74 27.19 -4.32
CA ARG A 483 -29.90 28.40 -4.45
C ARG A 483 -28.42 28.04 -4.51
N ASN A 484 -27.98 27.09 -3.66
CA ASN A 484 -26.61 26.62 -3.66
C ASN A 484 -26.27 25.88 -4.96
N GLN A 485 -27.18 25.08 -5.49
CA GLN A 485 -27.03 24.44 -6.81
C GLN A 485 -26.93 25.46 -7.95
N GLN A 486 -27.69 26.60 -7.86
CA GLN A 486 -27.55 27.64 -8.86
C GLN A 486 -26.15 28.29 -8.82
N GLU A 487 -25.60 28.49 -7.63
CA GLU A 487 -24.24 29.02 -7.46
C GLU A 487 -23.19 28.07 -8.08
N TYR A 488 -23.35 26.74 -7.90
CA TYR A 488 -22.53 25.74 -8.59
C TYR A 488 -22.62 25.86 -10.11
N ARG A 489 -23.85 25.94 -10.66
CA ARG A 489 -24.05 26.10 -12.12
C ARG A 489 -23.41 27.40 -12.64
N ASP A 490 -23.53 28.49 -11.90
CA ASP A 490 -22.92 29.77 -12.25
C ASP A 490 -21.38 29.71 -12.23
N TYR A 491 -20.82 28.97 -11.26
CA TYR A 491 -19.39 28.67 -11.18
C TYR A 491 -18.93 27.87 -12.39
N CYS A 492 -19.64 26.80 -12.77
CA CYS A 492 -19.31 25.98 -13.94
C CYS A 492 -19.41 26.77 -15.24
N ALA A 493 -20.43 27.63 -15.37
CA ALA A 493 -20.58 28.50 -16.56
C ALA A 493 -19.44 29.52 -16.68
N ALA A 494 -18.91 30.01 -15.55
CA ALA A 494 -17.77 30.91 -15.51
C ALA A 494 -16.41 30.22 -15.73
N ASN A 495 -16.32 28.91 -15.53
CA ASN A 495 -15.11 28.11 -15.62
C ASN A 495 -15.28 26.90 -16.56
N PRO A 496 -15.40 27.12 -17.89
CA PRO A 496 -15.60 26.04 -18.86
C PRO A 496 -14.47 25.01 -18.80
N GLY A 497 -14.83 23.71 -18.74
CA GLY A 497 -13.89 22.59 -18.69
C GLY A 497 -13.43 22.20 -17.26
N VAL A 498 -13.92 22.87 -16.22
CA VAL A 498 -13.64 22.49 -14.82
C VAL A 498 -14.71 21.54 -14.28
N CYS A 499 -15.94 21.64 -14.75
CA CYS A 499 -17.07 20.84 -14.26
C CYS A 499 -17.47 19.65 -15.14
N GLY A 500 -16.61 19.20 -16.03
CA GLY A 500 -16.88 18.07 -16.94
C GLY A 500 -17.13 18.49 -18.35
#